data_11383332b95aea6ddb8424b39a559618
#
_entry.id   11383332b95aea6ddb8424b39a559618
#
_cell.length_a   1.000
_cell.length_b   1.000
_cell.length_c   1.000
_cell.angle_alpha   90.00
_cell.angle_beta   90.00
_cell.angle_gamma   90.00
#
_symmetry.space_group_name_H-M   'P 1'
#
loop_
_entity.id
_entity.type
_entity.pdbx_description
1 polymer ?
#
loop_
_entity_poly.entity_id
_entity_poly.type
_entity_poly.pdbx_seq_one_letter_code
_entity_poly.pdbx_strand_id
1 'polypeptide(L)'
;DIREQMPLNLKETEDLARTFSLYHPMKNGIAHTLVSTFFIVSEATNAPPVYVIRAISHTELENLNILESLELERRYWQKENIPWYLVTEKDIPITVVDNIKWLYPANYSESKNHTPDKINFYYQQFIRNSHLSLIELSKYIDVQYSLEPGESLLEIRELIAQRYFVFDINISYRKITCGNIKLSEQDSWEVICNASNQ
;
A
#
# COMPACT_ATOMS: atom_id res chain seq x y z
N ASP A 1 -9.93 -6.33 -4.01
CA ASP A 1 -10.70 -5.16 -4.45
C ASP A 1 -10.69 -4.12 -3.33
N ILE A 2 -10.45 -2.84 -3.68
CA ILE A 2 -10.48 -1.70 -2.74
C ILE A 2 -11.46 -0.67 -3.30
N ARG A 3 -12.46 -0.34 -2.50
CA ARG A 3 -13.45 0.69 -2.84
C ARG A 3 -13.29 1.86 -1.88
N GLU A 4 -13.05 3.04 -2.44
CA GLU A 4 -12.91 4.28 -1.67
C GLU A 4 -14.27 4.95 -1.44
N GLN A 5 -14.37 5.72 -0.35
CA GLN A 5 -15.55 6.55 -0.03
C GLN A 5 -16.87 5.75 -0.06
N MET A 6 -16.86 4.56 0.58
CA MET A 6 -18.03 3.68 0.63
C MET A 6 -19.17 4.32 1.44
N PRO A 7 -20.32 4.68 0.82
CA PRO A 7 -21.42 5.32 1.53
C PRO A 7 -22.18 4.32 2.39
N LEU A 8 -22.57 4.75 3.58
CA LEU A 8 -23.43 4.00 4.48
C LEU A 8 -24.91 4.32 4.19
N ASN A 9 -25.80 3.38 4.50
CA ASN A 9 -27.23 3.62 4.38
C ASN A 9 -27.67 4.70 5.38
N LEU A 10 -28.15 5.83 4.86
CA LEU A 10 -28.54 7.00 5.67
C LEU A 10 -29.60 6.67 6.71
N LYS A 11 -30.67 5.96 6.31
CA LYS A 11 -31.76 5.60 7.21
C LYS A 11 -31.28 4.71 8.36
N GLU A 12 -30.40 3.76 8.07
CA GLU A 12 -29.86 2.88 9.11
C GLU A 12 -28.95 3.62 10.07
N THR A 13 -28.12 4.54 9.57
CA THR A 13 -27.25 5.36 10.44
C THR A 13 -28.05 6.33 11.30
N GLU A 14 -29.16 6.92 10.81
CA GLU A 14 -30.10 7.72 11.59
C GLU A 14 -30.82 6.88 12.66
N ASP A 15 -31.23 5.65 12.35
CA ASP A 15 -31.85 4.73 13.29
C ASP A 15 -30.87 4.33 14.42
N LEU A 16 -29.60 4.05 14.06
CA LEU A 16 -28.54 3.81 15.04
C LEU A 16 -28.29 5.04 15.92
N ALA A 17 -28.23 6.23 15.34
CA ALA A 17 -28.02 7.47 16.10
C ALA A 17 -29.15 7.67 17.14
N ARG A 18 -30.39 7.45 16.76
CA ARG A 18 -31.55 7.52 17.67
C ARG A 18 -31.49 6.45 18.77
N THR A 19 -31.16 5.22 18.39
CA THR A 19 -31.12 4.08 19.32
C THR A 19 -30.07 4.26 20.40
N PHE A 20 -28.91 4.81 20.03
CA PHE A 20 -27.76 4.95 20.94
C PHE A 20 -27.57 6.37 21.46
N SER A 21 -28.48 7.30 21.13
CA SER A 21 -28.39 8.72 21.49
C SER A 21 -27.07 9.36 21.07
N LEU A 22 -26.59 9.03 19.86
CA LEU A 22 -25.36 9.56 19.27
C LEU A 22 -25.67 10.69 18.30
N TYR A 23 -24.72 11.62 18.16
CA TYR A 23 -24.82 12.68 17.17
C TYR A 23 -24.73 12.10 15.74
N HIS A 24 -25.69 12.46 14.89
CA HIS A 24 -25.63 12.18 13.46
C HIS A 24 -25.20 13.46 12.72
N PRO A 25 -24.16 13.39 11.85
CA PRO A 25 -23.71 14.56 11.11
C PRO A 25 -24.82 15.21 10.28
N MET A 26 -24.91 16.53 10.40
CA MET A 26 -25.91 17.33 9.70
C MET A 26 -25.22 18.38 8.83
N LYS A 27 -25.76 18.61 7.63
CA LYS A 27 -25.36 19.71 6.75
C LYS A 27 -26.60 20.51 6.37
N ASN A 28 -26.62 21.79 6.75
CA ASN A 28 -27.79 22.68 6.51
C ASN A 28 -29.10 22.11 7.09
N GLY A 29 -29.08 21.49 8.23
CA GLY A 29 -30.27 20.90 8.87
C GLY A 29 -30.74 19.56 8.27
N ILE A 30 -29.99 18.99 7.33
CA ILE A 30 -30.27 17.69 6.69
C ILE A 30 -29.21 16.68 7.12
N ALA A 31 -29.61 15.46 7.46
CA ALA A 31 -28.69 14.38 7.79
C ALA A 31 -27.74 14.09 6.63
N HIS A 32 -26.44 14.00 6.94
CA HIS A 32 -25.40 13.81 5.95
C HIS A 32 -25.01 12.32 5.90
N THR A 33 -24.93 11.75 4.70
CA THR A 33 -24.49 10.36 4.52
C THR A 33 -23.06 10.17 5.04
N LEU A 34 -22.89 9.25 5.97
CA LEU A 34 -21.56 8.81 6.42
C LEU A 34 -20.88 7.98 5.31
N VAL A 35 -19.56 8.10 5.24
CA VAL A 35 -18.76 7.32 4.29
C VAL A 35 -17.59 6.68 5.02
N SER A 36 -17.30 5.42 4.73
CA SER A 36 -16.06 4.77 5.14
C SER A 36 -14.96 5.07 4.14
N THR A 37 -13.71 5.25 4.62
CA THR A 37 -12.60 5.62 3.74
C THR A 37 -12.31 4.52 2.73
N PHE A 38 -12.17 3.28 3.21
CA PHE A 38 -11.90 2.11 2.37
C PHE A 38 -12.77 0.93 2.78
N PHE A 39 -13.40 0.30 1.78
CA PHE A 39 -14.02 -1.01 1.89
C PHE A 39 -13.15 -2.00 1.11
N ILE A 40 -12.63 -3.02 1.78
CA ILE A 40 -11.59 -3.90 1.24
C ILE A 40 -12.10 -5.33 1.18
N VAL A 41 -11.99 -5.95 0.00
CA VAL A 41 -12.16 -7.40 -0.21
C VAL A 41 -10.78 -7.99 -0.41
N SER A 42 -10.36 -8.86 0.49
CA SER A 42 -9.01 -9.43 0.54
C SER A 42 -9.04 -10.93 0.22
N GLU A 43 -8.06 -11.37 -0.55
CA GLU A 43 -7.78 -12.79 -0.79
C GLU A 43 -6.65 -13.31 0.12
N ALA A 44 -6.10 -12.44 0.97
CA ALA A 44 -5.02 -12.81 1.87
C ALA A 44 -5.50 -13.77 2.97
N THR A 45 -4.82 -14.87 3.15
CA THR A 45 -5.18 -15.93 4.12
C THR A 45 -5.05 -15.50 5.58
N ASN A 46 -4.29 -14.44 5.86
CA ASN A 46 -4.03 -13.90 7.20
C ASN A 46 -4.87 -12.64 7.53
N ALA A 47 -5.81 -12.26 6.67
CA ALA A 47 -6.71 -11.13 6.88
C ALA A 47 -8.17 -11.59 6.74
N PRO A 48 -9.14 -10.86 7.35
CA PRO A 48 -10.55 -11.09 7.07
C PRO A 48 -10.84 -10.95 5.56
N PRO A 49 -11.75 -11.75 5.00
CA PRO A 49 -12.07 -11.69 3.57
C PRO A 49 -12.69 -10.34 3.16
N VAL A 50 -13.37 -9.68 4.10
CA VAL A 50 -13.92 -8.34 3.94
C VAL A 50 -13.68 -7.56 5.22
N TYR A 51 -13.22 -6.33 5.10
CA TYR A 51 -13.07 -5.40 6.23
C TYR A 51 -13.10 -3.95 5.77
N VAL A 52 -13.29 -3.06 6.73
CA VAL A 52 -13.40 -1.62 6.50
C VAL A 52 -12.32 -0.88 7.28
N ILE A 53 -11.73 0.12 6.64
CA ILE A 53 -10.80 1.05 7.27
C ILE A 53 -11.40 2.46 7.21
N ARG A 54 -11.45 3.10 8.37
CA ARG A 54 -11.64 4.54 8.50
C ARG A 54 -10.29 5.20 8.74
N ALA A 55 -9.80 5.97 7.78
CA ALA A 55 -8.62 6.80 7.94
C ALA A 55 -9.01 8.22 8.33
N ILE A 56 -8.40 8.75 9.38
CA ILE A 56 -8.69 10.08 9.92
C ILE A 56 -7.43 10.68 10.54
N SER A 57 -7.32 12.00 10.57
CA SER A 57 -6.23 12.64 11.32
C SER A 57 -6.39 12.46 12.82
N HIS A 58 -5.29 12.20 13.51
CA HIS A 58 -5.30 12.06 14.97
C HIS A 58 -5.89 13.30 15.67
N THR A 59 -5.65 14.50 15.13
CA THR A 59 -6.18 15.76 15.70
C THR A 59 -7.69 15.85 15.63
N GLU A 60 -8.35 15.19 14.67
CA GLU A 60 -9.81 15.17 14.57
C GLU A 60 -10.46 14.32 15.66
N LEU A 61 -9.73 13.40 16.28
CA LEU A 61 -10.22 12.57 17.39
C LEU A 61 -10.46 13.36 18.69
N GLU A 62 -10.04 14.62 18.76
CA GLU A 62 -10.36 15.53 19.86
C GLU A 62 -11.79 16.09 19.79
N ASN A 63 -12.46 15.96 18.63
CA ASN A 63 -13.81 16.46 18.40
C ASN A 63 -14.86 15.39 18.76
N LEU A 64 -15.69 15.69 19.77
CA LEU A 64 -16.72 14.78 20.26
C LEU A 64 -17.72 14.37 19.15
N ASN A 65 -18.15 15.30 18.29
CA ASN A 65 -19.08 14.99 17.21
C ASN A 65 -18.48 14.02 16.19
N ILE A 66 -17.15 14.10 15.97
CA ILE A 66 -16.42 13.17 15.11
C ILE A 66 -16.36 11.80 15.78
N LEU A 67 -16.04 11.72 17.08
CA LEU A 67 -16.03 10.47 17.81
C LEU A 67 -17.39 9.78 17.78
N GLU A 68 -18.48 10.51 17.94
CA GLU A 68 -19.83 9.95 17.86
C GLU A 68 -20.16 9.45 16.45
N SER A 69 -19.74 10.18 15.40
CA SER A 69 -19.92 9.72 14.02
C SER A 69 -19.08 8.48 13.68
N LEU A 70 -17.87 8.35 14.25
CA LEU A 70 -17.04 7.15 14.14
C LEU A 70 -17.69 5.96 14.85
N GLU A 71 -18.28 6.19 16.01
CA GLU A 71 -19.01 5.14 16.74
C GLU A 71 -20.25 4.67 15.97
N LEU A 72 -20.98 5.58 15.30
CA LEU A 72 -22.06 5.21 14.38
C LEU A 72 -21.57 4.32 13.23
N GLU A 73 -20.47 4.72 12.59
CA GLU A 73 -19.85 3.94 11.51
C GLU A 73 -19.42 2.56 11.99
N ARG A 74 -18.75 2.49 13.14
CA ARG A 74 -18.33 1.22 13.76
C ARG A 74 -19.53 0.30 14.04
N ARG A 75 -20.64 0.83 14.61
CA ARG A 75 -21.85 0.05 14.90
C ARG A 75 -22.57 -0.41 13.63
N TYR A 76 -22.56 0.41 12.60
CA TYR A 76 -23.11 0.05 11.30
C TYR A 76 -22.42 -1.22 10.76
N TRP A 77 -21.09 -1.22 10.69
CA TRP A 77 -20.32 -2.36 10.20
C TRP A 77 -20.37 -3.57 11.16
N GLN A 78 -20.46 -3.34 12.45
CA GLN A 78 -20.68 -4.41 13.43
C GLN A 78 -22.02 -5.12 13.20
N LYS A 79 -23.09 -4.42 12.86
CA LYS A 79 -24.38 -5.00 12.50
C LYS A 79 -24.28 -5.87 11.26
N GLU A 80 -23.48 -5.47 10.29
CA GLU A 80 -23.21 -6.21 9.06
C GLU A 80 -22.19 -7.36 9.25
N ASN A 81 -21.67 -7.57 10.47
CA ASN A 81 -20.62 -8.54 10.80
C ASN A 81 -19.31 -8.33 10.01
N ILE A 82 -19.01 -7.07 9.65
CA ILE A 82 -17.80 -6.69 8.92
C ILE A 82 -16.82 -6.01 9.91
N PRO A 83 -15.57 -6.49 10.04
CA PRO A 83 -14.55 -5.86 10.86
C PRO A 83 -14.30 -4.42 10.41
N TRP A 84 -14.27 -3.50 11.38
CA TRP A 84 -14.01 -2.09 11.15
C TRP A 84 -12.77 -1.64 11.94
N TYR A 85 -11.88 -0.94 11.29
CA TYR A 85 -10.62 -0.46 11.85
C TYR A 85 -10.50 1.05 11.68
N LEU A 86 -10.08 1.72 12.77
CA LEU A 86 -9.71 3.13 12.76
C LEU A 86 -8.19 3.24 12.59
N VAL A 87 -7.74 4.04 11.64
CA VAL A 87 -6.31 4.26 11.35
C VAL A 87 -6.03 5.76 11.29
N THR A 88 -4.98 6.16 11.97
CA THR A 88 -4.45 7.54 11.96
C THR A 88 -3.05 7.57 11.37
N GLU A 89 -2.51 8.77 11.11
CA GLU A 89 -1.12 8.94 10.69
C GLU A 89 -0.10 8.41 11.73
N LYS A 90 -0.51 8.23 12.99
CA LYS A 90 0.36 7.69 14.05
C LYS A 90 0.50 6.16 13.99
N ASP A 91 -0.45 5.49 13.35
CA ASP A 91 -0.46 4.03 13.21
C ASP A 91 0.40 3.56 12.04
N ILE A 92 0.80 4.49 11.14
CA ILE A 92 1.59 4.16 9.95
C ILE A 92 3.06 4.52 10.20
N PRO A 93 3.99 3.55 10.18
CA PRO A 93 5.41 3.83 10.35
C PRO A 93 5.93 4.80 9.29
N ILE A 94 6.68 5.83 9.71
CA ILE A 94 7.24 6.83 8.79
C ILE A 94 8.10 6.21 7.68
N THR A 95 8.79 5.12 8.00
CA THR A 95 9.57 4.36 7.02
C THR A 95 8.71 3.81 5.88
N VAL A 96 7.51 3.31 6.19
CA VAL A 96 6.55 2.82 5.19
C VAL A 96 6.09 3.97 4.31
N VAL A 97 5.76 5.12 4.91
CA VAL A 97 5.36 6.33 4.17
C VAL A 97 6.48 6.80 3.23
N ASP A 98 7.71 6.84 3.70
CA ASP A 98 8.87 7.26 2.90
C ASP A 98 9.16 6.28 1.75
N ASN A 99 9.03 4.97 1.99
CA ASN A 99 9.18 3.95 0.95
C ASN A 99 8.08 4.07 -0.12
N ILE A 100 6.81 4.26 0.29
CA ILE A 100 5.70 4.49 -0.64
C ILE A 100 5.92 5.76 -1.46
N LYS A 101 6.31 6.88 -0.84
CA LYS A 101 6.62 8.13 -1.54
C LYS A 101 7.77 7.97 -2.53
N TRP A 102 8.74 7.15 -2.19
CA TRP A 102 9.85 6.84 -3.10
C TRP A 102 9.39 5.99 -4.29
N LEU A 103 8.50 5.01 -4.10
CA LEU A 103 8.00 4.13 -5.16
C LEU A 103 6.92 4.79 -6.03
N TYR A 104 6.06 5.61 -5.44
CA TYR A 104 4.86 6.14 -6.08
C TYR A 104 5.09 6.80 -7.46
N PRO A 105 6.06 7.71 -7.65
CA PRO A 105 6.29 8.31 -8.97
C PRO A 105 6.69 7.30 -10.06
N ALA A 106 7.36 6.22 -9.69
CA ALA A 106 7.79 5.19 -10.63
C ALA A 106 6.63 4.29 -11.11
N ASN A 107 5.55 4.21 -10.33
CA ASN A 107 4.36 3.44 -10.71
C ASN A 107 3.55 4.11 -11.84
N TYR A 108 3.76 5.41 -12.05
CA TYR A 108 3.09 6.21 -13.10
C TYR A 108 3.99 6.49 -14.32
N SER A 109 5.26 6.06 -14.31
CA SER A 109 6.02 6.05 -15.55
C SER A 109 5.28 5.16 -16.53
N GLU A 110 5.00 5.67 -17.75
CA GLU A 110 4.33 4.90 -18.80
C GLU A 110 4.93 3.50 -18.82
N SER A 111 4.10 2.48 -18.61
CA SER A 111 4.51 1.11 -18.37
C SER A 111 5.39 0.63 -19.53
N LYS A 112 6.69 0.81 -19.41
CA LYS A 112 7.63 0.06 -20.21
C LYS A 112 7.43 -1.39 -19.76
N ASN A 113 6.84 -2.21 -20.62
CA ASN A 113 6.84 -3.65 -20.41
C ASN A 113 8.30 -4.07 -20.24
N HIS A 114 8.71 -4.33 -19.02
CA HIS A 114 10.05 -4.79 -18.74
C HIS A 114 10.19 -6.20 -19.33
N THR A 115 11.18 -6.40 -20.17
CA THR A 115 11.44 -7.71 -20.76
C THR A 115 11.88 -8.69 -19.68
N PRO A 116 11.55 -9.99 -19.80
CA PRO A 116 12.05 -11.03 -18.90
C PRO A 116 13.57 -10.98 -18.71
N ASP A 117 14.32 -10.66 -19.78
CA ASP A 117 15.78 -10.53 -19.73
C ASP A 117 16.24 -9.42 -18.80
N LYS A 118 15.54 -8.26 -18.78
CA LYS A 118 15.84 -7.15 -17.87
C LYS A 118 15.60 -7.54 -16.41
N ILE A 119 14.47 -8.21 -16.14
CA ILE A 119 14.15 -8.70 -14.80
C ILE A 119 15.21 -9.70 -14.33
N ASN A 120 15.56 -10.67 -15.17
CA ASN A 120 16.59 -11.64 -14.87
C ASN A 120 17.96 -10.99 -14.65
N PHE A 121 18.34 -10.00 -15.50
CA PHE A 121 19.58 -9.25 -15.31
C PHE A 121 19.69 -8.65 -13.92
N TYR A 122 18.69 -7.88 -13.45
CA TYR A 122 18.70 -7.27 -12.13
C TYR A 122 18.65 -8.31 -11.01
N TYR A 123 17.88 -9.40 -11.20
CA TYR A 123 17.84 -10.48 -10.22
C TYR A 123 19.22 -11.11 -10.01
N GLN A 124 19.97 -11.40 -11.11
CA GLN A 124 21.33 -11.90 -11.04
C GLN A 124 22.29 -10.91 -10.38
N GLN A 125 22.12 -9.61 -10.65
CA GLN A 125 22.93 -8.57 -9.97
C GLN A 125 22.66 -8.53 -8.48
N PHE A 126 21.42 -8.68 -8.03
CA PHE A 126 21.08 -8.73 -6.60
C PHE A 126 21.70 -9.94 -5.89
N ILE A 127 21.67 -11.12 -6.53
CA ILE A 127 22.27 -12.33 -5.96
C ILE A 127 23.79 -12.18 -5.83
N ARG A 128 24.45 -11.74 -6.90
CA ARG A 128 25.91 -11.62 -6.95
C ARG A 128 26.45 -10.56 -5.99
N ASN A 129 25.68 -9.51 -5.76
CA ASN A 129 26.07 -8.36 -4.96
C ASN A 129 25.17 -8.20 -3.71
N SER A 130 24.79 -9.30 -3.09
CA SER A 130 23.81 -9.35 -2.01
C SER A 130 24.12 -8.44 -0.80
N HIS A 131 25.39 -8.12 -0.58
CA HIS A 131 25.89 -7.28 0.51
C HIS A 131 25.82 -5.77 0.24
N LEU A 132 25.69 -5.36 -1.04
CA LEU A 132 25.61 -3.96 -1.42
C LEU A 132 24.20 -3.40 -1.17
N SER A 133 24.14 -2.11 -0.87
CA SER A 133 22.87 -1.37 -0.91
C SER A 133 22.40 -1.18 -2.36
N LEU A 134 21.11 -0.89 -2.56
CA LEU A 134 20.58 -0.55 -3.89
C LEU A 134 21.32 0.60 -4.55
N ILE A 135 21.69 1.62 -3.78
CA ILE A 135 22.40 2.81 -4.27
C ILE A 135 23.83 2.47 -4.70
N GLU A 136 24.52 1.61 -3.96
CA GLU A 136 25.86 1.16 -4.32
C GLU A 136 25.85 0.28 -5.56
N LEU A 137 24.90 -0.66 -5.63
CA LEU A 137 24.74 -1.52 -6.79
C LEU A 137 24.39 -0.70 -8.04
N SER A 138 23.45 0.23 -7.96
CA SER A 138 23.09 1.07 -9.12
C SER A 138 24.27 1.86 -9.66
N LYS A 139 25.06 2.49 -8.80
CA LYS A 139 26.30 3.17 -9.21
C LYS A 139 27.31 2.23 -9.88
N TYR A 140 27.42 1.01 -9.34
CA TYR A 140 28.31 0.00 -9.94
C TYR A 140 27.85 -0.38 -11.34
N ILE A 141 26.54 -0.62 -11.53
CA ILE A 141 25.96 -0.96 -12.83
C ILE A 141 26.09 0.22 -13.81
N ASP A 142 25.77 1.46 -13.41
CA ASP A 142 25.88 2.64 -14.25
C ASP A 142 27.30 2.79 -14.81
N VAL A 143 28.32 2.61 -13.98
CA VAL A 143 29.74 2.67 -14.42
C VAL A 143 30.09 1.49 -15.31
N GLN A 144 29.70 0.27 -14.95
CA GLN A 144 30.08 -0.93 -15.68
C GLN A 144 29.49 -0.99 -17.09
N TYR A 145 28.27 -0.48 -17.26
CA TYR A 145 27.55 -0.52 -18.54
C TYR A 145 27.50 0.84 -19.26
N SER A 146 28.27 1.83 -18.77
CA SER A 146 28.34 3.19 -19.34
C SER A 146 26.97 3.87 -19.47
N LEU A 147 26.11 3.68 -18.46
CA LEU A 147 24.80 4.30 -18.36
C LEU A 147 24.90 5.70 -17.74
N GLU A 148 23.86 6.50 -17.91
CA GLU A 148 23.77 7.79 -17.25
C GLU A 148 23.65 7.61 -15.71
N PRO A 149 24.25 8.50 -14.90
CA PRO A 149 24.20 8.37 -13.46
C PRO A 149 22.76 8.35 -12.90
N GLY A 150 22.41 7.27 -12.24
CA GLY A 150 21.08 7.07 -11.64
C GLY A 150 20.08 6.31 -12.54
N GLU A 151 20.45 5.97 -13.78
CA GLU A 151 19.57 5.24 -14.71
C GLU A 151 19.22 3.86 -14.15
N SER A 152 20.20 3.09 -13.69
CA SER A 152 19.95 1.78 -13.06
C SER A 152 19.10 1.87 -11.79
N LEU A 153 19.26 2.93 -10.99
CA LEU A 153 18.43 3.13 -9.80
C LEU A 153 16.98 3.39 -10.17
N LEU A 154 16.75 4.16 -11.23
CA LEU A 154 15.40 4.41 -11.75
C LEU A 154 14.75 3.11 -12.24
N GLU A 155 15.46 2.32 -13.01
CA GLU A 155 14.97 1.03 -13.51
C GLU A 155 14.66 0.04 -12.37
N ILE A 156 15.54 -0.09 -11.37
CA ILE A 156 15.31 -0.92 -10.18
C ILE A 156 14.05 -0.45 -9.44
N ARG A 157 13.87 0.85 -9.28
CA ARG A 157 12.71 1.46 -8.63
C ARG A 157 11.42 1.17 -9.39
N GLU A 158 11.42 1.25 -10.72
CA GLU A 158 10.29 0.90 -11.58
C GLU A 158 9.92 -0.58 -11.42
N LEU A 159 10.90 -1.49 -11.45
CA LEU A 159 10.70 -2.92 -11.26
C LEU A 159 10.10 -3.26 -9.89
N ILE A 160 10.52 -2.56 -8.83
CA ILE A 160 9.93 -2.72 -7.50
C ILE A 160 8.51 -2.12 -7.45
N ALA A 161 8.30 -0.94 -8.02
CA ALA A 161 6.98 -0.29 -8.04
C ALA A 161 5.93 -1.12 -8.80
N GLN A 162 6.35 -1.78 -9.88
CA GLN A 162 5.53 -2.69 -10.68
C GLN A 162 5.43 -4.11 -10.09
N ARG A 163 6.01 -4.32 -8.91
CA ARG A 163 5.95 -5.59 -8.18
C ARG A 163 6.67 -6.78 -8.80
N TYR A 164 7.59 -6.60 -9.72
CA TYR A 164 8.49 -7.68 -10.15
C TYR A 164 9.44 -8.09 -9.02
N PHE A 165 9.89 -7.11 -8.23
CA PHE A 165 10.66 -7.34 -7.02
C PHE A 165 9.94 -6.81 -5.80
N VAL A 166 10.15 -7.47 -4.66
CA VAL A 166 9.56 -7.10 -3.38
C VAL A 166 10.63 -7.06 -2.29
N PHE A 167 10.41 -6.21 -1.30
CA PHE A 167 11.23 -6.12 -0.09
C PHE A 167 10.34 -5.83 1.12
N ASP A 168 10.87 -5.98 2.33
CA ASP A 168 10.15 -5.59 3.54
C ASP A 168 9.99 -4.07 3.60
N ILE A 169 8.77 -3.58 3.39
CA ILE A 169 8.44 -2.15 3.37
C ILE A 169 8.71 -1.43 4.70
N ASN A 170 8.91 -2.16 5.80
CA ASN A 170 9.30 -1.61 7.09
C ASN A 170 10.79 -1.27 7.16
N ILE A 171 11.59 -1.72 6.20
CA ILE A 171 13.01 -1.37 6.08
C ILE A 171 13.15 -0.22 5.08
N SER A 172 13.84 0.88 5.49
CA SER A 172 14.05 2.02 4.61
C SER A 172 14.79 1.61 3.32
N TYR A 173 14.30 2.05 2.16
CA TYR A 173 14.93 1.80 0.85
C TYR A 173 16.39 2.22 0.80
N ARG A 174 16.81 3.19 1.63
CA ARG A 174 18.21 3.63 1.75
C ARG A 174 19.12 2.64 2.46
N LYS A 175 18.54 1.70 3.23
CA LYS A 175 19.26 0.72 4.04
C LYS A 175 19.09 -0.71 3.54
N ILE A 176 18.23 -0.91 2.53
CA ILE A 176 18.03 -2.24 1.96
C ILE A 176 19.30 -2.69 1.26
N THR A 177 19.74 -3.90 1.58
CA THR A 177 20.75 -4.60 0.80
C THR A 177 20.11 -5.45 -0.31
N CYS A 178 20.82 -5.69 -1.38
CA CYS A 178 20.34 -6.46 -2.51
C CYS A 178 19.89 -7.88 -2.11
N GLY A 179 20.48 -8.48 -1.09
CA GLY A 179 20.08 -9.77 -0.53
C GLY A 179 18.71 -9.80 0.15
N ASN A 180 18.13 -8.62 0.47
CA ASN A 180 16.78 -8.50 1.03
C ASN A 180 15.69 -8.32 -0.04
N ILE A 181 16.07 -8.27 -1.32
CA ILE A 181 15.15 -8.13 -2.43
C ILE A 181 14.82 -9.52 -2.98
N LYS A 182 13.54 -9.78 -3.17
CA LYS A 182 13.04 -11.07 -3.68
C LYS A 182 12.25 -10.86 -4.95
N LEU A 183 12.19 -11.86 -5.81
CA LEU A 183 11.21 -11.92 -6.88
C LEU A 183 9.80 -12.02 -6.30
N SER A 184 8.83 -11.38 -6.94
CA SER A 184 7.41 -11.59 -6.63
C SER A 184 7.01 -13.04 -6.92
N GLU A 185 6.11 -13.61 -6.11
CA GLU A 185 5.64 -14.99 -6.31
C GLU A 185 4.92 -15.18 -7.66
N GLN A 186 4.30 -14.12 -8.18
CA GLN A 186 3.61 -14.16 -9.48
C GLN A 186 4.57 -14.30 -10.68
N ASP A 187 5.78 -13.76 -10.57
CA ASP A 187 6.74 -13.70 -11.71
C ASP A 187 7.88 -14.71 -11.58
N SER A 188 7.96 -15.43 -10.46
CA SER A 188 9.05 -16.36 -10.16
C SER A 188 9.19 -17.51 -11.18
N TRP A 189 8.08 -17.98 -11.75
CA TRP A 189 8.07 -19.11 -12.69
C TRP A 189 8.62 -18.77 -14.08
N GLU A 190 8.29 -17.61 -14.62
CA GLU A 190 8.75 -17.22 -15.97
C GLU A 190 10.26 -16.90 -15.99
N VAL A 191 10.77 -16.27 -14.95
CA VAL A 191 12.21 -15.94 -14.82
C VAL A 191 13.06 -17.21 -14.60
N ILE A 192 12.56 -18.16 -13.79
CA ILE A 192 13.27 -19.41 -13.52
C ILE A 192 13.29 -20.32 -14.76
N CYS A 193 12.19 -20.43 -15.50
CA CYS A 193 12.11 -21.28 -16.69
C CYS A 193 13.02 -20.80 -17.83
N ASN A 194 13.21 -19.47 -17.99
CA ASN A 194 14.09 -18.92 -19.03
C ASN A 194 15.57 -19.06 -18.67
N ALA A 195 15.94 -19.12 -17.38
CA ALA A 195 17.31 -19.36 -16.95
C ALA A 195 17.77 -20.82 -17.11
N SER A 196 16.82 -21.76 -17.24
CA SER A 196 17.12 -23.20 -17.41
C SER A 196 17.32 -23.62 -18.86
N ASN A 197 17.10 -22.72 -19.84
CA ASN A 197 17.22 -22.97 -21.27
C ASN A 197 18.45 -22.31 -21.92
N GLN A 198 19.38 -21.81 -21.15
CA GLN A 198 20.72 -21.37 -21.56
C GLN A 198 21.79 -22.25 -20.91
#